data_1b1872ac7aea43357f1a0cd66cf8f02d
#
_entry.id   1b1872ac7aea43357f1a0cd66cf8f02d
#
_cell.length_a   1.000
_cell.length_b   1.000
_cell.length_c   1.000
_cell.angle_alpha   90.00
_cell.angle_beta   90.00
_cell.angle_gamma   90.00
#
_symmetry.space_group_name_H-M   'P 1'
#
loop_
_entity.id
_entity.type
_entity.pdbx_description
1 polymer ?
#
loop_
_entity_poly.entity_id
_entity_poly.type
_entity_poly.pdbx_seq_one_letter_code
_entity_poly.pdbx_strand_id
1 'polypeptide(L)'
;MKDIRITAFAAALLMAGTMADAQELVVRIDDMGALHSVNKASIDTYRNGIATTVEVIAVGSWFPEAVKMLKENPGLDAGVHLAITSEWENVKWRPLTHCPSLVDENGYFFPMLGPNPAYPGQSVFENMKNFDIKEIENEFRAQIELALKNIPQLTHISGHMMSTCYCPEVNELAVKLAEEYGLILLDRSDSGLQYGYEYIGYDGPKRTSEEKAESFMKALDKMEAGKRYLFLDHPAYNDSEMETVMHIGYEDVAIDRQGVTDLLTNADIRMEIERRGIQLIDVNHMARQLPRAETPAKMAKAAARYLADVEKAAQDLHSIMIIKDGNVIFEKWMSEGEETKPHILNSVSKTFCATAVGFAISEGLLSLEDKVVDFFPDKIPENASDNLKKINVKHLLTMSCGHDADPLYKMRESGETDWIGYFMSVPVEHEPGTVFCYNSLGTYMLSAMVQKVTGQKIADYLYPRLFRPLGINNISWLESPDGINAGGWGLYLKTEDLAKMGLLFLQNGLWNGRQIIPAEWIREASKAQVASVPAGINSKLLPKLKKVMKDSDWIQGYGYQMWRCRYNAYRADGANGQYIIVIPDKNAVIAVTSHVSDMQAQINLLWKHLLPAL
;
A
#
# COMPACT_ATOMS: atom_id res chain seq x y z
N MET A 1 13.13 47.07 -14.00
CA MET A 1 12.58 45.98 -13.18
C MET A 1 11.57 45.12 -14.00
N LYS A 2 11.91 44.75 -15.25
CA LYS A 2 11.06 43.87 -16.08
C LYS A 2 11.80 42.64 -16.65
N ASP A 3 13.13 42.54 -16.47
CA ASP A 3 13.93 41.48 -17.12
C ASP A 3 14.39 40.33 -16.22
N ILE A 4 13.99 40.31 -14.92
CA ILE A 4 14.41 39.23 -13.98
C ILE A 4 13.38 38.09 -13.89
N ARG A 5 12.14 38.33 -14.37
CA ARG A 5 11.07 37.27 -14.29
C ARG A 5 11.06 36.26 -15.45
N ILE A 6 11.74 36.56 -16.57
CA ILE A 6 11.75 35.65 -17.74
C ILE A 6 12.83 34.57 -17.62
N THR A 7 13.93 34.84 -16.92
CA THR A 7 15.03 33.87 -16.73
C THR A 7 14.72 32.78 -15.69
N ALA A 8 13.85 33.04 -14.70
CA ALA A 8 13.45 32.02 -13.73
C ALA A 8 12.43 31.00 -14.31
N PHE A 9 11.62 31.43 -15.30
CA PHE A 9 10.63 30.54 -15.93
C PHE A 9 11.26 29.58 -16.95
N ALA A 10 12.35 29.97 -17.62
CA ALA A 10 13.10 29.13 -18.55
C ALA A 10 13.93 28.04 -17.83
N ALA A 11 14.41 28.32 -16.61
CA ALA A 11 15.13 27.34 -15.79
C ALA A 11 14.20 26.26 -15.19
N ALA A 12 12.94 26.60 -14.86
CA ALA A 12 11.96 25.63 -14.37
C ALA A 12 11.42 24.72 -15.48
N LEU A 13 11.38 25.16 -16.74
CA LEU A 13 10.97 24.32 -17.87
C LEU A 13 12.09 23.34 -18.33
N LEU A 14 13.34 23.63 -18.04
CA LEU A 14 14.48 22.74 -18.34
C LEU A 14 14.67 21.64 -17.30
N MET A 15 14.10 21.77 -16.09
CA MET A 15 14.12 20.71 -15.07
C MET A 15 12.97 19.70 -15.18
N ALA A 16 11.95 19.98 -15.97
CA ALA A 16 10.83 19.05 -16.19
C ALA A 16 11.12 17.94 -17.23
N GLY A 17 12.31 17.95 -17.84
CA GLY A 17 12.71 17.02 -18.90
C GLY A 17 13.60 15.85 -18.47
N THR A 18 13.97 15.70 -17.19
CA THR A 18 15.04 14.77 -16.79
C THR A 18 14.66 13.78 -15.68
N MET A 19 13.38 13.57 -15.36
CA MET A 19 13.01 12.55 -14.36
C MET A 19 13.18 11.10 -14.85
N ALA A 20 13.30 10.86 -16.15
CA ALA A 20 13.53 9.53 -16.71
C ALA A 20 14.98 9.01 -16.50
N ASP A 21 15.92 9.86 -16.14
CA ASP A 21 17.35 9.55 -15.99
C ASP A 21 17.88 9.74 -14.55
N ALA A 22 17.02 9.90 -13.56
CA ALA A 22 17.44 10.04 -12.18
C ALA A 22 18.05 8.73 -11.65
N GLN A 23 19.12 8.86 -10.86
CA GLN A 23 19.67 7.73 -10.09
C GLN A 23 18.74 7.45 -8.93
N GLU A 24 18.41 6.17 -8.68
CA GLU A 24 17.58 5.75 -7.55
C GLU A 24 18.44 5.02 -6.51
N LEU A 25 18.24 5.31 -5.23
CA LEU A 25 18.99 4.71 -4.13
C LEU A 25 18.05 4.22 -3.03
N VAL A 26 18.08 2.92 -2.75
CA VAL A 26 17.51 2.31 -1.55
C VAL A 26 18.60 2.28 -0.49
N VAL A 27 18.34 2.82 0.68
CA VAL A 27 19.22 2.73 1.86
C VAL A 27 18.55 1.80 2.86
N ARG A 28 19.01 0.56 2.86
CA ARG A 28 18.52 -0.51 3.72
C ARG A 28 19.34 -0.59 5.00
N ILE A 29 18.67 -0.73 6.13
CA ILE A 29 19.29 -0.94 7.43
C ILE A 29 18.81 -2.25 8.03
N ASP A 30 19.73 -3.05 8.56
CA ASP A 30 19.44 -4.41 9.00
C ASP A 30 19.41 -4.55 10.54
N ASP A 31 18.82 -5.64 11.04
CA ASP A 31 18.79 -6.13 12.42
C ASP A 31 17.85 -5.41 13.40
N MET A 32 16.91 -4.59 12.97
CA MET A 32 15.91 -4.03 13.89
C MET A 32 15.16 -5.18 14.61
N GLY A 33 14.89 -5.03 15.89
CA GLY A 33 14.27 -6.09 16.73
C GLY A 33 15.26 -6.94 17.49
N ALA A 34 16.53 -6.93 17.13
CA ALA A 34 17.58 -7.67 17.84
C ALA A 34 17.90 -7.03 19.20
N LEU A 35 18.10 -5.72 19.25
CA LEU A 35 18.60 -4.96 20.39
C LEU A 35 17.90 -3.58 20.48
N HIS A 36 17.82 -3.00 21.71
CA HIS A 36 17.27 -1.67 21.90
C HIS A 36 18.08 -0.59 21.19
N SER A 37 19.40 -0.66 21.29
CA SER A 37 20.31 0.29 20.65
C SER A 37 20.18 0.29 19.12
N VAL A 38 19.95 -0.90 18.52
CA VAL A 38 19.67 -1.06 17.09
C VAL A 38 18.32 -0.42 16.73
N ASN A 39 17.26 -0.70 17.51
CA ASN A 39 15.92 -0.14 17.26
C ASN A 39 15.94 1.40 17.25
N LYS A 40 16.63 2.02 18.23
CA LYS A 40 16.76 3.47 18.31
C LYS A 40 17.51 4.05 17.12
N ALA A 41 18.68 3.47 16.78
CA ALA A 41 19.48 3.92 15.66
C ALA A 41 18.73 3.78 14.33
N SER A 42 17.99 2.67 14.14
CA SER A 42 17.17 2.45 12.95
C SER A 42 16.13 3.56 12.74
N ILE A 43 15.40 3.93 13.79
CA ILE A 43 14.42 5.02 13.69
C ILE A 43 15.07 6.38 13.48
N ASP A 44 16.23 6.62 14.09
CA ASP A 44 16.93 7.90 13.97
C ASP A 44 17.52 8.08 12.56
N THR A 45 18.11 7.03 11.98
CA THR A 45 18.63 7.07 10.61
C THR A 45 17.53 7.28 9.55
N TYR A 46 16.29 6.87 9.85
CA TYR A 46 15.12 7.21 9.03
C TYR A 46 14.66 8.66 9.24
N ARG A 47 14.42 9.06 10.51
CA ARG A 47 13.85 10.39 10.81
C ARG A 47 14.76 11.55 10.49
N ASN A 48 16.05 11.39 10.79
CA ASN A 48 17.06 12.44 10.71
C ASN A 48 18.10 12.21 9.63
N GLY A 49 18.04 11.06 8.95
CA GLY A 49 19.03 10.61 7.99
C GLY A 49 18.50 10.25 6.62
N ILE A 50 19.11 9.24 6.02
CA ILE A 50 18.87 8.81 4.64
C ILE A 50 18.31 7.39 4.51
N ALA A 51 18.06 6.65 5.62
CA ALA A 51 17.51 5.30 5.56
C ALA A 51 16.08 5.31 4.98
N THR A 52 15.77 4.35 4.10
CA THR A 52 14.49 4.26 3.40
C THR A 52 13.73 2.99 3.71
N THR A 53 14.42 1.92 4.14
CA THR A 53 13.80 0.65 4.50
C THR A 53 14.58 -0.03 5.63
N VAL A 54 13.90 -0.87 6.42
CA VAL A 54 14.48 -1.57 7.57
C VAL A 54 14.12 -3.05 7.56
N GLU A 55 15.11 -3.90 7.91
CA GLU A 55 14.92 -5.33 8.06
C GLU A 55 14.73 -5.70 9.53
N VAL A 56 13.66 -6.44 9.85
CA VAL A 56 13.22 -6.71 11.22
C VAL A 56 13.42 -8.19 11.56
N ILE A 57 14.22 -8.48 12.59
CA ILE A 57 14.40 -9.83 13.13
C ILE A 57 13.24 -10.18 14.07
N ALA A 58 12.34 -11.05 13.60
CA ALA A 58 11.13 -11.42 14.34
C ALA A 58 11.40 -12.28 15.59
N VAL A 59 12.52 -13.00 15.63
CA VAL A 59 12.97 -13.82 16.76
C VAL A 59 13.77 -13.02 17.79
N GLY A 60 14.08 -11.76 17.52
CA GLY A 60 14.83 -10.89 18.42
C GLY A 60 14.04 -10.51 19.67
N SER A 61 14.71 -10.40 20.80
CA SER A 61 14.08 -10.08 22.09
C SER A 61 13.43 -8.70 22.14
N TRP A 62 13.88 -7.78 21.28
CA TRP A 62 13.35 -6.41 21.17
C TRP A 62 12.35 -6.23 20.02
N PHE A 63 11.88 -7.32 19.40
CA PHE A 63 10.86 -7.28 18.35
C PHE A 63 9.58 -6.52 18.76
N PRO A 64 9.01 -6.68 19.98
CA PRO A 64 7.82 -5.92 20.39
C PRO A 64 8.04 -4.40 20.40
N GLU A 65 9.24 -3.93 20.74
CA GLU A 65 9.58 -2.51 20.69
C GLU A 65 9.73 -2.04 19.23
N ALA A 66 10.40 -2.83 18.38
CA ALA A 66 10.50 -2.56 16.95
C ALA A 66 9.12 -2.37 16.31
N VAL A 67 8.18 -3.27 16.60
CA VAL A 67 6.78 -3.16 16.16
C VAL A 67 6.12 -1.85 16.59
N LYS A 68 6.30 -1.45 17.87
CA LYS A 68 5.75 -0.19 18.38
C LYS A 68 6.35 1.00 17.62
N MET A 69 7.67 1.05 17.48
CA MET A 69 8.37 2.12 16.80
C MET A 69 7.99 2.22 15.31
N LEU A 70 7.81 1.09 14.62
CA LEU A 70 7.35 1.06 13.23
C LEU A 70 5.92 1.58 13.08
N LYS A 71 5.01 1.24 13.98
CA LYS A 71 3.64 1.82 13.99
C LYS A 71 3.63 3.33 14.21
N GLU A 72 4.59 3.86 14.95
CA GLU A 72 4.78 5.31 15.15
C GLU A 72 5.49 5.99 13.94
N ASN A 73 6.03 5.18 13.01
CA ASN A 73 6.72 5.64 11.80
C ASN A 73 6.19 4.91 10.55
N PRO A 74 4.92 5.10 10.19
CA PRO A 74 4.26 4.33 9.11
C PRO A 74 4.84 4.60 7.72
N GLY A 75 5.65 5.65 7.54
CA GLY A 75 6.35 5.95 6.29
C GLY A 75 7.69 5.21 6.13
N LEU A 76 8.20 4.54 7.18
CA LEU A 76 9.39 3.70 7.06
C LEU A 76 8.97 2.33 6.50
N ASP A 77 9.46 2.01 5.31
CA ASP A 77 9.27 0.69 4.71
C ASP A 77 9.97 -0.40 5.54
N ALA A 78 9.39 -1.60 5.62
CA ALA A 78 9.91 -2.66 6.45
C ALA A 78 9.88 -4.03 5.76
N GLY A 79 10.93 -4.80 5.95
CA GLY A 79 11.03 -6.22 5.61
C GLY A 79 11.15 -7.10 6.85
N VAL A 80 10.86 -8.39 6.70
CA VAL A 80 11.22 -9.38 7.72
C VAL A 80 12.58 -10.02 7.38
N HIS A 81 13.51 -9.89 8.33
CA HIS A 81 14.87 -10.44 8.23
C HIS A 81 14.87 -11.87 8.75
N LEU A 82 14.70 -12.84 7.85
CA LEU A 82 14.56 -14.25 8.20
C LEU A 82 15.86 -14.79 8.80
N ALA A 83 15.82 -15.17 10.06
CA ALA A 83 16.98 -15.63 10.81
C ALA A 83 16.86 -17.11 11.18
N ILE A 84 17.91 -17.87 10.88
CA ILE A 84 18.14 -19.26 11.34
C ILE A 84 19.52 -19.40 12.01
N THR A 85 20.13 -18.26 12.35
CA THR A 85 21.40 -18.15 13.06
C THR A 85 21.30 -17.14 14.19
N SER A 86 22.19 -17.21 15.17
CA SER A 86 22.34 -16.30 16.29
C SER A 86 23.82 -16.17 16.67
N GLU A 87 24.54 -15.30 15.97
CA GLU A 87 26.02 -15.24 15.94
C GLU A 87 26.65 -14.64 17.20
N TRP A 88 25.93 -13.77 17.93
CA TRP A 88 26.49 -13.03 19.06
C TRP A 88 26.80 -13.94 20.26
N GLU A 89 27.93 -13.75 20.95
CA GLU A 89 28.31 -14.57 22.11
C GLU A 89 27.36 -14.37 23.30
N ASN A 90 26.98 -13.12 23.60
CA ASN A 90 26.23 -12.78 24.81
C ASN A 90 24.74 -12.54 24.55
N VAL A 91 24.30 -12.52 23.29
CA VAL A 91 22.92 -12.31 22.88
C VAL A 91 22.49 -13.42 21.94
N LYS A 92 21.57 -14.27 22.42
CA LYS A 92 21.09 -15.42 21.66
C LYS A 92 19.58 -15.38 21.53
N TRP A 93 19.08 -15.76 20.37
CA TRP A 93 17.65 -15.96 20.16
C TRP A 93 17.32 -17.40 19.78
N ARG A 94 16.05 -17.74 19.98
CA ARG A 94 15.49 -19.06 19.77
C ARG A 94 14.50 -19.05 18.62
N PRO A 95 14.30 -20.19 17.94
CA PRO A 95 13.27 -20.31 16.93
C PRO A 95 11.86 -20.12 17.52
N LEU A 96 10.92 -19.76 16.66
CA LEU A 96 9.48 -19.72 16.96
C LEU A 96 8.84 -21.11 16.86
N THR A 97 9.51 -22.05 16.20
CA THR A 97 9.01 -23.41 15.94
C THR A 97 9.94 -24.49 16.53
N HIS A 98 9.49 -25.73 16.46
CA HIS A 98 10.35 -26.85 16.81
C HIS A 98 11.20 -27.24 15.59
N CYS A 99 12.49 -26.91 15.65
CA CYS A 99 13.44 -27.15 14.55
C CYS A 99 14.82 -27.62 15.08
N PRO A 100 14.92 -28.87 15.55
CA PRO A 100 16.13 -29.42 16.18
C PRO A 100 17.36 -29.42 15.26
N SER A 101 17.21 -29.41 13.94
CA SER A 101 18.35 -29.33 13.01
C SER A 101 18.98 -27.94 12.91
N LEU A 102 18.32 -26.90 13.46
CA LEU A 102 18.78 -25.52 13.38
C LEU A 102 19.34 -24.96 14.69
N VAL A 103 19.35 -25.77 15.77
CA VAL A 103 19.68 -25.28 17.11
C VAL A 103 20.77 -26.15 17.78
N ASP A 104 21.44 -25.53 18.74
CA ASP A 104 22.39 -26.19 19.64
C ASP A 104 21.67 -26.99 20.75
N GLU A 105 22.46 -27.63 21.64
CA GLU A 105 21.96 -28.41 22.78
C GLU A 105 21.12 -27.59 23.79
N ASN A 106 21.27 -26.25 23.79
CA ASN A 106 20.53 -25.32 24.64
C ASN A 106 19.27 -24.79 23.97
N GLY A 107 19.02 -25.13 22.68
CA GLY A 107 17.90 -24.70 21.88
C GLY A 107 18.02 -23.26 21.34
N TYR A 108 19.23 -22.74 21.23
CA TYR A 108 19.53 -21.52 20.49
C TYR A 108 19.92 -21.84 19.06
N PHE A 109 19.60 -20.97 18.12
CA PHE A 109 20.14 -21.12 16.77
C PHE A 109 21.64 -21.21 16.76
N PHE A 110 22.20 -22.03 15.86
CA PHE A 110 23.62 -22.05 15.62
C PHE A 110 24.18 -20.68 15.27
N PRO A 111 25.43 -20.34 15.64
CA PRO A 111 25.99 -19.03 15.35
C PRO A 111 26.26 -18.77 13.87
N MET A 112 26.49 -19.82 13.06
CA MET A 112 26.93 -19.66 11.68
C MET A 112 26.02 -20.43 10.70
N LEU A 113 25.89 -19.92 9.47
CA LEU A 113 25.22 -20.67 8.40
C LEU A 113 26.10 -21.83 7.90
N GLY A 114 27.31 -21.54 7.50
CA GLY A 114 28.26 -22.51 7.00
C GLY A 114 29.45 -22.75 7.92
N PRO A 115 30.31 -23.78 7.62
CA PRO A 115 31.47 -24.10 8.42
C PRO A 115 32.36 -22.89 8.67
N ASN A 116 32.68 -22.66 9.95
CA ASN A 116 33.53 -21.57 10.39
C ASN A 116 34.61 -22.12 11.35
N PRO A 117 35.92 -21.92 11.08
CA PRO A 117 36.97 -22.39 11.95
C PRO A 117 36.93 -21.87 13.40
N ALA A 118 36.32 -20.68 13.61
CA ALA A 118 36.13 -20.11 14.95
C ALA A 118 35.00 -20.81 15.73
N TYR A 119 34.06 -21.47 15.02
CA TYR A 119 32.89 -22.15 15.58
C TYR A 119 32.76 -23.58 15.03
N PRO A 120 33.73 -24.49 15.29
CA PRO A 120 33.74 -25.80 14.69
C PRO A 120 32.53 -26.65 15.12
N GLY A 121 31.80 -27.16 14.12
CA GLY A 121 30.61 -27.98 14.35
C GLY A 121 29.36 -27.19 14.77
N GLN A 122 29.39 -25.85 14.71
CA GLN A 122 28.31 -24.98 15.15
C GLN A 122 27.74 -24.17 13.97
N SER A 123 27.36 -24.86 12.90
CA SER A 123 26.73 -24.23 11.75
C SER A 123 25.53 -25.04 11.24
N VAL A 124 24.53 -24.32 10.68
CA VAL A 124 23.31 -24.92 10.12
C VAL A 124 23.66 -25.88 8.97
N PHE A 125 24.53 -25.44 8.06
CA PHE A 125 24.90 -26.17 6.85
C PHE A 125 26.32 -26.80 6.98
N GLU A 126 26.65 -27.35 8.16
CA GLU A 126 28.00 -27.87 8.47
C GLU A 126 28.53 -28.85 7.43
N ASN A 127 27.68 -29.71 6.91
CA ASN A 127 28.04 -30.71 5.89
C ASN A 127 27.01 -30.83 4.76
N MET A 128 26.14 -29.85 4.61
CA MET A 128 25.06 -29.81 3.60
C MET A 128 24.10 -31.02 3.62
N LYS A 129 24.05 -31.78 4.73
CA LYS A 129 23.20 -32.96 4.89
C LYS A 129 22.42 -33.00 6.20
N ASN A 130 22.76 -32.14 7.15
CA ASN A 130 22.19 -32.19 8.51
C ASN A 130 21.05 -31.21 8.76
N PHE A 131 20.67 -30.41 7.79
CA PHE A 131 19.50 -29.53 7.92
C PHE A 131 18.24 -30.21 7.37
N ASP A 132 17.09 -29.88 7.93
CA ASP A 132 15.78 -30.28 7.42
C ASP A 132 15.09 -29.07 6.78
N ILE A 133 14.91 -29.09 5.46
CA ILE A 133 14.28 -28.00 4.71
C ILE A 133 12.85 -27.71 5.19
N LYS A 134 12.13 -28.71 5.75
CA LYS A 134 10.80 -28.50 6.31
C LYS A 134 10.85 -27.74 7.63
N GLU A 135 11.89 -27.91 8.42
CA GLU A 135 12.10 -27.13 9.64
C GLU A 135 12.41 -25.68 9.27
N ILE A 136 13.24 -25.44 8.23
CA ILE A 136 13.49 -24.09 7.69
C ILE A 136 12.20 -23.48 7.16
N GLU A 137 11.39 -24.23 6.39
CA GLU A 137 10.10 -23.74 5.88
C GLU A 137 9.17 -23.35 7.02
N ASN A 138 9.01 -24.19 8.02
CA ASN A 138 8.14 -23.92 9.17
C ASN A 138 8.60 -22.67 9.93
N GLU A 139 9.89 -22.53 10.16
CA GLU A 139 10.46 -21.40 10.88
C GLU A 139 10.33 -20.10 10.09
N PHE A 140 10.65 -20.10 8.80
CA PHE A 140 10.47 -18.93 7.94
C PHE A 140 9.00 -18.50 7.88
N ARG A 141 8.06 -19.45 7.75
CA ARG A 141 6.62 -19.15 7.81
C ARG A 141 6.22 -18.48 9.12
N ALA A 142 6.66 -19.05 10.24
CA ALA A 142 6.33 -18.49 11.56
C ALA A 142 6.87 -17.05 11.74
N GLN A 143 8.08 -16.76 11.28
CA GLN A 143 8.67 -15.42 11.32
C GLN A 143 7.91 -14.46 10.40
N ILE A 144 7.60 -14.85 9.15
CA ILE A 144 6.82 -14.06 8.20
C ILE A 144 5.42 -13.76 8.77
N GLU A 145 4.72 -14.76 9.27
CA GLU A 145 3.37 -14.61 9.81
C GLU A 145 3.33 -13.73 11.07
N LEU A 146 4.33 -13.87 11.95
CA LEU A 146 4.48 -13.00 13.11
C LEU A 146 4.71 -11.55 12.71
N ALA A 147 5.58 -11.31 11.72
CA ALA A 147 5.86 -9.97 11.20
C ALA A 147 4.62 -9.38 10.51
N LEU A 148 3.97 -10.11 9.61
CA LEU A 148 2.74 -9.69 8.91
C LEU A 148 1.59 -9.36 9.87
N LYS A 149 1.47 -10.10 10.97
CA LYS A 149 0.45 -9.84 12.01
C LYS A 149 0.65 -8.51 12.72
N ASN A 150 1.90 -8.07 12.88
CA ASN A 150 2.26 -6.98 13.77
C ASN A 150 2.72 -5.71 13.05
N ILE A 151 3.27 -5.82 11.82
CA ILE A 151 3.88 -4.73 11.05
C ILE A 151 3.03 -4.44 9.80
N PRO A 152 2.17 -3.41 9.83
CA PRO A 152 1.27 -3.11 8.69
C PRO A 152 2.00 -2.75 7.39
N GLN A 153 3.19 -2.15 7.48
CA GLN A 153 4.00 -1.70 6.35
C GLN A 153 5.01 -2.73 5.83
N LEU A 154 4.83 -4.04 6.15
CA LEU A 154 5.73 -5.08 5.70
C LEU A 154 5.59 -5.32 4.19
N THR A 155 6.68 -5.14 3.43
CA THR A 155 6.68 -5.21 1.96
C THR A 155 7.54 -6.36 1.41
N HIS A 156 8.56 -6.81 2.16
CA HIS A 156 9.56 -7.72 1.64
C HIS A 156 10.12 -8.68 2.71
N ILE A 157 10.83 -9.68 2.23
CA ILE A 157 11.64 -10.60 3.04
C ILE A 157 13.10 -10.52 2.60
N SER A 158 14.00 -10.68 3.55
CA SER A 158 15.43 -10.83 3.32
C SER A 158 16.03 -11.90 4.24
N GLY A 159 17.28 -12.26 4.06
CA GLY A 159 17.92 -13.30 4.87
C GLY A 159 19.02 -12.74 5.76
N HIS A 160 18.87 -12.88 7.09
CA HIS A 160 19.94 -12.63 8.04
C HIS A 160 21.14 -13.51 7.72
N MET A 161 22.34 -12.92 7.64
CA MET A 161 23.57 -13.60 7.21
C MET A 161 23.42 -14.34 5.86
N MET A 162 22.53 -13.92 4.96
CA MET A 162 22.19 -14.56 3.67
C MET A 162 21.42 -15.90 3.81
N SER A 163 20.67 -16.10 4.88
CA SER A 163 19.91 -17.32 5.15
C SER A 163 18.95 -17.74 4.04
N THR A 164 18.43 -16.78 3.25
CA THR A 164 17.49 -17.04 2.13
C THR A 164 18.16 -17.50 0.84
N CYS A 165 19.47 -17.33 0.70
CA CYS A 165 20.20 -17.64 -0.54
C CYS A 165 21.51 -18.42 -0.32
N TYR A 166 21.67 -19.08 0.82
CA TYR A 166 22.88 -19.83 1.14
C TYR A 166 23.08 -21.03 0.20
N CYS A 167 22.00 -21.73 -0.17
CA CYS A 167 22.04 -22.80 -1.15
C CYS A 167 20.77 -22.76 -2.04
N PRO A 168 20.79 -23.43 -3.23
CA PRO A 168 19.67 -23.40 -4.15
C PRO A 168 18.34 -23.85 -3.56
N GLU A 169 18.34 -24.92 -2.75
CA GLU A 169 17.12 -25.46 -2.13
C GLU A 169 16.44 -24.46 -1.18
N VAL A 170 17.22 -23.75 -0.38
CA VAL A 170 16.70 -22.70 0.51
C VAL A 170 16.27 -21.46 -0.28
N ASN A 171 16.96 -21.13 -1.37
CA ASN A 171 16.56 -20.01 -2.21
C ASN A 171 15.23 -20.28 -2.96
N GLU A 172 15.05 -21.50 -3.50
CA GLU A 172 13.76 -21.91 -4.08
C GLU A 172 12.62 -21.81 -3.05
N LEU A 173 12.89 -22.23 -1.81
CA LEU A 173 11.94 -22.06 -0.71
C LEU A 173 11.64 -20.59 -0.43
N ALA A 174 12.65 -19.73 -0.35
CA ALA A 174 12.45 -18.29 -0.09
C ALA A 174 11.64 -17.62 -1.20
N VAL A 175 11.90 -17.96 -2.47
CA VAL A 175 11.10 -17.50 -3.62
C VAL A 175 9.64 -17.93 -3.48
N LYS A 176 9.40 -19.23 -3.21
CA LYS A 176 8.05 -19.77 -2.99
C LYS A 176 7.31 -19.03 -1.87
N LEU A 177 7.98 -18.79 -0.75
CA LEU A 177 7.38 -18.08 0.38
C LEU A 177 7.09 -16.60 0.04
N ALA A 178 8.01 -15.91 -0.63
CA ALA A 178 7.80 -14.55 -1.10
C ALA A 178 6.54 -14.45 -1.99
N GLU A 179 6.41 -15.33 -2.97
CA GLU A 179 5.24 -15.42 -3.85
C GLU A 179 3.95 -15.75 -3.07
N GLU A 180 4.00 -16.73 -2.17
CA GLU A 180 2.83 -17.18 -1.40
C GLU A 180 2.29 -16.10 -0.48
N TYR A 181 3.17 -15.34 0.17
CA TYR A 181 2.80 -14.24 1.07
C TYR A 181 2.65 -12.89 0.35
N GLY A 182 2.92 -12.82 -0.96
CA GLY A 182 2.84 -11.58 -1.75
C GLY A 182 3.86 -10.53 -1.29
N LEU A 183 5.06 -10.99 -0.91
CA LEU A 183 6.19 -10.16 -0.49
C LEU A 183 7.28 -10.18 -1.57
N ILE A 184 8.14 -9.16 -1.55
CA ILE A 184 9.32 -9.08 -2.41
C ILE A 184 10.44 -9.88 -1.77
N LEU A 185 11.19 -10.67 -2.53
CA LEU A 185 12.43 -11.27 -2.04
C LEU A 185 13.58 -10.29 -2.31
N LEU A 186 14.17 -9.74 -1.26
CA LEU A 186 15.28 -8.79 -1.33
C LEU A 186 16.58 -9.44 -0.85
N ASP A 187 17.21 -10.21 -1.71
CA ASP A 187 18.49 -10.86 -1.44
C ASP A 187 19.45 -10.82 -2.63
N ARG A 188 20.61 -11.45 -2.52
CA ARG A 188 21.66 -11.46 -3.56
C ARG A 188 21.53 -12.57 -4.58
N SER A 189 20.44 -13.36 -4.55
CA SER A 189 20.17 -14.36 -5.56
C SER A 189 19.70 -13.71 -6.87
N ASP A 190 19.73 -14.46 -7.97
CA ASP A 190 19.17 -14.02 -9.25
C ASP A 190 17.69 -13.65 -9.11
N SER A 191 16.96 -14.36 -8.23
CA SER A 191 15.55 -14.07 -7.93
C SER A 191 15.36 -12.74 -7.21
N GLY A 192 16.26 -12.38 -6.28
CA GLY A 192 16.25 -11.06 -5.64
C GLY A 192 16.67 -9.96 -6.61
N LEU A 193 17.69 -10.18 -7.41
CA LEU A 193 18.22 -9.20 -8.37
C LEU A 193 17.27 -8.90 -9.55
N GLN A 194 16.24 -9.71 -9.79
CA GLN A 194 15.23 -9.46 -10.84
C GLN A 194 14.53 -8.09 -10.72
N TYR A 195 14.55 -7.48 -9.53
CA TYR A 195 13.99 -6.14 -9.31
C TYR A 195 14.88 -5.01 -9.84
N GLY A 196 15.99 -5.33 -10.51
CA GLY A 196 16.79 -4.40 -11.30
C GLY A 196 17.59 -3.40 -10.49
N TYR A 197 18.09 -3.77 -9.32
CA TYR A 197 19.01 -2.97 -8.53
C TYR A 197 20.43 -3.58 -8.55
N GLU A 198 21.43 -2.70 -8.38
CA GLU A 198 22.81 -3.08 -8.19
C GLU A 198 23.20 -2.79 -6.75
N TYR A 199 23.95 -3.70 -6.10
CA TYR A 199 24.50 -3.42 -4.78
C TYR A 199 25.62 -2.38 -4.88
N ILE A 200 25.54 -1.35 -4.03
CA ILE A 200 26.61 -0.37 -3.83
C ILE A 200 27.11 -0.47 -2.40
N GLY A 201 28.43 -0.45 -2.21
CA GLY A 201 29.07 -0.51 -0.90
C GLY A 201 30.06 0.64 -0.73
N TYR A 202 30.90 0.56 0.28
CA TYR A 202 31.97 1.53 0.50
C TYR A 202 33.08 1.40 -0.57
N ASP A 203 33.51 2.54 -1.13
CA ASP A 203 34.64 2.58 -2.06
C ASP A 203 35.91 3.10 -1.35
N GLY A 204 36.40 2.31 -0.40
CA GLY A 204 37.58 2.63 0.39
C GLY A 204 37.54 2.08 1.82
N PRO A 205 38.37 2.61 2.74
CA PRO A 205 38.33 2.26 4.15
C PRO A 205 36.97 2.53 4.79
N LYS A 206 36.62 1.76 5.84
CA LYS A 206 35.33 1.87 6.53
C LYS A 206 35.39 1.55 8.03
N ARG A 207 36.53 1.82 8.67
CA ARG A 207 36.74 1.52 10.10
C ARG A 207 36.24 2.60 11.03
N THR A 208 36.31 3.88 10.60
CA THR A 208 35.83 5.02 11.39
C THR A 208 34.61 5.66 10.71
N SER A 209 33.88 6.50 11.45
CA SER A 209 32.76 7.27 10.92
C SER A 209 33.16 8.13 9.73
N GLU A 210 34.34 8.77 9.80
CA GLU A 210 34.87 9.61 8.74
C GLU A 210 35.25 8.80 7.50
N GLU A 211 35.93 7.65 7.69
CA GLU A 211 36.28 6.73 6.59
C GLU A 211 35.02 6.20 5.90
N LYS A 212 33.98 5.82 6.68
CA LYS A 212 32.69 5.39 6.13
C LYS A 212 32.05 6.50 5.28
N ALA A 213 31.99 7.73 5.79
CA ALA A 213 31.44 8.87 5.08
C ALA A 213 32.19 9.16 3.77
N GLU A 214 33.53 9.24 3.81
CA GLU A 214 34.35 9.45 2.61
C GLU A 214 34.20 8.34 1.57
N SER A 215 34.21 7.07 2.03
CA SER A 215 34.09 5.90 1.16
C SER A 215 32.69 5.76 0.56
N PHE A 216 31.65 6.12 1.29
CA PHE A 216 30.29 6.19 0.76
C PHE A 216 30.14 7.29 -0.28
N MET A 217 30.69 8.48 -0.04
CA MET A 217 30.69 9.56 -1.03
C MET A 217 31.37 9.18 -2.34
N LYS A 218 32.51 8.46 -2.28
CA LYS A 218 33.18 7.92 -3.48
C LYS A 218 32.32 6.86 -4.19
N ALA A 219 31.55 6.06 -3.42
CA ALA A 219 30.64 5.11 -4.00
C ALA A 219 29.51 5.80 -4.78
N LEU A 220 28.95 6.92 -4.26
CA LEU A 220 27.96 7.71 -4.97
C LEU A 220 28.48 8.27 -6.31
N ASP A 221 29.82 8.53 -6.45
CA ASP A 221 30.43 8.96 -7.72
C ASP A 221 30.36 7.90 -8.82
N LYS A 222 30.14 6.62 -8.47
CA LYS A 222 30.04 5.50 -9.42
C LYS A 222 28.62 5.21 -9.88
N MET A 223 27.62 5.87 -9.30
CA MET A 223 26.23 5.69 -9.71
C MET A 223 26.00 6.28 -11.10
N GLU A 224 25.33 5.51 -11.95
CA GLU A 224 25.01 5.86 -13.34
C GLU A 224 23.57 6.36 -13.46
N ALA A 225 23.32 7.31 -14.34
CA ALA A 225 21.98 7.84 -14.60
C ALA A 225 21.01 6.73 -15.05
N GLY A 226 19.77 6.77 -14.54
CA GLY A 226 18.71 5.81 -14.88
C GLY A 226 18.88 4.43 -14.23
N LYS A 227 19.91 4.23 -13.41
CA LYS A 227 20.09 2.97 -12.66
C LYS A 227 19.60 3.09 -11.22
N ARG A 228 19.28 1.95 -10.66
CA ARG A 228 18.83 1.75 -9.28
C ARG A 228 19.91 1.05 -8.47
N TYR A 229 20.13 1.53 -7.27
CA TYR A 229 21.14 1.00 -6.36
C TYR A 229 20.55 0.67 -5.01
N LEU A 230 21.16 -0.30 -4.32
CA LEU A 230 20.85 -0.68 -2.95
C LEU A 230 22.13 -0.65 -2.11
N PHE A 231 22.16 0.24 -1.12
CA PHE A 231 23.14 0.25 -0.05
C PHE A 231 22.54 -0.43 1.18
N LEU A 232 23.29 -1.28 1.86
CA LEU A 232 22.86 -1.88 3.12
C LEU A 232 23.96 -1.81 4.18
N ASP A 233 23.58 -1.53 5.43
CA ASP A 233 24.46 -1.64 6.59
C ASP A 233 23.65 -1.74 7.89
N HIS A 234 24.33 -1.82 9.04
CA HIS A 234 23.77 -2.18 10.34
C HIS A 234 24.01 -1.05 11.36
N PRO A 235 23.09 -0.10 11.52
CA PRO A 235 23.26 0.99 12.49
C PRO A 235 22.97 0.51 13.92
N ALA A 236 23.73 1.03 14.88
CA ALA A 236 23.42 0.96 16.31
C ALA A 236 24.11 2.12 17.05
N TYR A 237 23.60 2.45 18.24
CA TYR A 237 24.33 3.34 19.14
C TYR A 237 25.39 2.58 19.92
N ASN A 238 26.60 3.15 20.08
CA ASN A 238 27.65 2.62 20.94
C ASN A 238 27.31 2.98 22.40
N ASP A 239 26.52 2.13 23.04
CA ASP A 239 26.11 2.25 24.44
C ASP A 239 26.40 0.95 25.21
N SER A 240 26.09 0.94 26.50
CA SER A 240 26.38 -0.20 27.37
C SER A 240 25.70 -1.51 26.96
N GLU A 241 24.61 -1.49 26.19
CA GLU A 241 24.02 -2.69 25.62
C GLU A 241 24.90 -3.21 24.48
N MET A 242 25.24 -2.34 23.50
CA MET A 242 26.03 -2.72 22.34
C MET A 242 27.48 -3.11 22.68
N GLU A 243 28.09 -2.54 23.71
CA GLU A 243 29.42 -2.93 24.18
C GLU A 243 29.51 -4.40 24.64
N THR A 244 28.36 -5.05 24.89
CA THR A 244 28.30 -6.49 25.22
C THR A 244 28.17 -7.40 24.00
N VAL A 245 27.96 -6.84 22.81
CA VAL A 245 27.68 -7.57 21.57
C VAL A 245 28.97 -7.78 20.79
N MET A 246 29.30 -9.04 20.58
CA MET A 246 30.47 -9.43 19.82
C MET A 246 30.39 -10.92 19.38
N HIS A 247 31.18 -11.28 18.41
CA HIS A 247 31.55 -12.66 18.13
C HIS A 247 33.05 -12.74 17.78
N ILE A 248 33.62 -13.93 17.79
CA ILE A 248 35.05 -14.15 17.48
C ILE A 248 35.35 -13.57 16.08
N GLY A 249 36.29 -12.62 16.04
CA GLY A 249 36.69 -11.92 14.81
C GLY A 249 35.89 -10.68 14.46
N TYR A 250 34.91 -10.27 15.33
CA TYR A 250 34.20 -9.01 15.25
C TYR A 250 33.88 -8.49 16.66
N GLU A 251 34.94 -8.06 17.34
CA GLU A 251 34.91 -7.60 18.73
C GLU A 251 34.58 -6.12 18.89
N ASP A 252 34.70 -5.32 17.83
CA ASP A 252 34.45 -3.87 17.80
C ASP A 252 33.08 -3.47 17.21
N VAL A 253 32.10 -4.38 17.31
CA VAL A 253 30.74 -4.22 16.76
C VAL A 253 30.09 -2.89 17.15
N ALA A 254 30.17 -2.49 18.42
CA ALA A 254 29.54 -1.29 18.93
C ALA A 254 30.09 -0.02 18.24
N ILE A 255 31.41 0.06 18.09
CA ILE A 255 32.09 1.19 17.42
C ILE A 255 31.76 1.21 15.93
N ASP A 256 31.82 0.05 15.27
CA ASP A 256 31.56 -0.08 13.84
C ASP A 256 30.13 0.33 13.49
N ARG A 257 29.12 -0.15 14.25
CA ARG A 257 27.70 0.16 14.04
C ARG A 257 27.33 1.61 14.41
N GLN A 258 28.03 2.22 15.39
CA GLN A 258 27.93 3.65 15.66
C GLN A 258 28.40 4.45 14.42
N GLY A 259 29.51 4.05 13.80
CA GLY A 259 29.98 4.70 12.58
C GLY A 259 28.99 4.61 11.42
N VAL A 260 28.17 3.57 11.35
CA VAL A 260 27.06 3.48 10.38
C VAL A 260 25.94 4.47 10.74
N THR A 261 25.60 4.57 12.02
CA THR A 261 24.60 5.54 12.51
C THR A 261 25.03 6.96 12.17
N ASP A 262 26.31 7.30 12.44
CA ASP A 262 26.88 8.63 12.13
C ASP A 262 26.86 8.93 10.63
N LEU A 263 27.24 7.95 9.79
CA LEU A 263 27.16 8.06 8.32
C LEU A 263 25.72 8.38 7.88
N LEU A 264 24.77 7.54 8.30
CA LEU A 264 23.40 7.62 7.79
C LEU A 264 22.62 8.85 8.30
N THR A 265 23.04 9.45 9.42
CA THR A 265 22.48 10.70 9.96
C THR A 265 23.28 11.94 9.57
N ASN A 266 24.35 11.80 8.78
CA ASN A 266 25.22 12.89 8.38
C ASN A 266 24.50 13.87 7.43
N ALA A 267 24.37 15.13 7.85
CA ALA A 267 23.71 16.17 7.07
C ALA A 267 24.42 16.49 5.75
N ASP A 268 25.76 16.41 5.69
CA ASP A 268 26.54 16.69 4.47
C ASP A 268 26.29 15.59 3.41
N ILE A 269 26.17 14.33 3.84
CA ILE A 269 25.80 13.20 2.97
C ILE A 269 24.41 13.43 2.37
N ARG A 270 23.44 13.81 3.20
CA ARG A 270 22.08 14.10 2.76
C ARG A 270 22.03 15.23 1.75
N MET A 271 22.70 16.35 2.05
CA MET A 271 22.80 17.49 1.12
C MET A 271 23.46 17.09 -0.20
N GLU A 272 24.47 16.23 -0.17
CA GLU A 272 25.15 15.78 -1.39
C GLU A 272 24.27 14.87 -2.26
N ILE A 273 23.48 13.97 -1.65
CA ILE A 273 22.47 13.17 -2.34
C ILE A 273 21.44 14.08 -3.04
N GLU A 274 20.93 15.09 -2.32
CA GLU A 274 20.00 16.07 -2.87
C GLU A 274 20.63 16.89 -4.01
N ARG A 275 21.89 17.36 -3.84
CA ARG A 275 22.64 18.12 -4.85
C ARG A 275 22.87 17.34 -6.14
N ARG A 276 23.07 16.02 -6.04
CA ARG A 276 23.25 15.12 -7.20
C ARG A 276 21.93 14.74 -7.85
N GLY A 277 20.80 15.06 -7.25
CA GLY A 277 19.49 14.65 -7.75
C GLY A 277 19.22 13.16 -7.61
N ILE A 278 19.93 12.46 -6.70
CA ILE A 278 19.70 11.05 -6.40
C ILE A 278 18.38 10.93 -5.65
N GLN A 279 17.49 10.10 -6.15
CA GLN A 279 16.19 9.84 -5.51
C GLN A 279 16.33 8.74 -4.46
N LEU A 280 16.05 9.07 -3.20
CA LEU A 280 15.90 8.07 -2.15
C LEU A 280 14.54 7.39 -2.32
N ILE A 281 14.54 6.07 -2.53
CA ILE A 281 13.35 5.26 -2.74
C ILE A 281 13.29 4.10 -1.74
N ASP A 282 12.10 3.61 -1.46
CA ASP A 282 11.88 2.39 -0.66
C ASP A 282 11.81 1.13 -1.56
N VAL A 283 11.73 -0.05 -0.94
CA VAL A 283 11.62 -1.33 -1.67
C VAL A 283 10.30 -1.45 -2.42
N ASN A 284 9.23 -0.92 -1.88
CA ASN A 284 7.93 -0.93 -2.51
C ASN A 284 7.91 -0.08 -3.81
N HIS A 285 8.63 1.05 -3.82
CA HIS A 285 8.87 1.83 -5.04
C HIS A 285 9.74 1.05 -6.03
N MET A 286 10.79 0.38 -5.53
CA MET A 286 11.68 -0.44 -6.34
C MET A 286 10.94 -1.55 -7.09
N ALA A 287 10.02 -2.23 -6.43
CA ALA A 287 9.24 -3.32 -7.00
C ALA A 287 7.90 -2.83 -7.54
N ARG A 288 7.91 -1.89 -8.46
CA ARG A 288 6.71 -1.46 -9.18
C ARG A 288 6.05 -2.67 -9.82
N GLN A 289 4.81 -2.98 -9.41
CA GLN A 289 4.10 -4.15 -9.91
C GLN A 289 3.34 -3.90 -11.22
N LEU A 290 3.05 -2.63 -11.54
CA LEU A 290 2.47 -2.27 -12.83
C LEU A 290 3.58 -2.05 -13.87
N PRO A 291 3.57 -2.75 -14.99
CA PRO A 291 4.55 -2.51 -16.03
C PRO A 291 4.35 -1.14 -16.67
N ARG A 292 5.46 -0.46 -16.98
CA ARG A 292 5.48 0.84 -17.67
C ARG A 292 5.84 0.63 -19.12
N ALA A 293 5.19 1.38 -20.01
CA ALA A 293 5.52 1.44 -21.41
C ALA A 293 5.77 2.89 -21.83
N GLU A 294 6.52 3.08 -22.92
CA GLU A 294 6.74 4.40 -23.50
C GLU A 294 5.40 5.09 -23.78
N THR A 295 5.30 6.36 -23.38
CA THR A 295 4.09 7.15 -23.63
C THR A 295 3.91 7.38 -25.14
N PRO A 296 2.84 6.86 -25.76
CA PRO A 296 2.61 7.08 -27.17
C PRO A 296 2.52 8.58 -27.52
N ALA A 297 3.11 9.01 -28.64
CA ALA A 297 3.13 10.42 -29.03
C ALA A 297 1.73 11.07 -29.06
N LYS A 298 0.69 10.31 -29.42
CA LYS A 298 -0.71 10.77 -29.37
C LYS A 298 -1.17 11.05 -27.95
N MET A 299 -0.82 10.15 -27.01
CA MET A 299 -1.14 10.31 -25.58
C MET A 299 -0.35 11.47 -24.95
N ALA A 300 0.95 11.59 -25.26
CA ALA A 300 1.78 12.70 -24.77
C ALA A 300 1.19 14.07 -25.17
N LYS A 301 0.75 14.22 -26.43
CA LYS A 301 0.08 15.44 -26.89
C LYS A 301 -1.29 15.67 -26.20
N ALA A 302 -2.04 14.60 -25.95
CA ALA A 302 -3.34 14.67 -25.28
C ALA A 302 -3.17 15.04 -23.81
N ALA A 303 -2.23 14.43 -23.11
CA ALA A 303 -1.90 14.73 -21.72
C ALA A 303 -1.42 16.18 -21.55
N ALA A 304 -0.56 16.67 -22.44
CA ALA A 304 -0.13 18.07 -22.39
C ALA A 304 -1.31 19.06 -22.53
N ARG A 305 -2.27 18.79 -23.42
CA ARG A 305 -3.49 19.60 -23.56
C ARG A 305 -4.41 19.48 -22.34
N TYR A 306 -4.54 18.29 -21.78
CA TYR A 306 -5.30 18.05 -20.58
C TYR A 306 -4.75 18.88 -19.42
N LEU A 307 -3.44 18.78 -19.16
CA LEU A 307 -2.78 19.53 -18.08
C LEU A 307 -2.89 21.04 -18.27
N ALA A 308 -2.76 21.53 -19.50
CA ALA A 308 -2.95 22.97 -19.79
C ALA A 308 -4.40 23.45 -19.52
N ASP A 309 -5.41 22.64 -19.86
CA ASP A 309 -6.81 23.00 -19.58
C ASP A 309 -7.13 22.83 -18.07
N VAL A 310 -6.52 21.89 -17.35
CA VAL A 310 -6.58 21.75 -15.88
C VAL A 310 -6.03 23.01 -15.19
N GLU A 311 -4.83 23.46 -15.59
CA GLU A 311 -4.22 24.68 -15.08
C GLU A 311 -5.08 25.92 -15.38
N LYS A 312 -5.56 26.06 -16.62
CA LYS A 312 -6.44 27.15 -17.04
C LYS A 312 -7.75 27.20 -16.25
N ALA A 313 -8.29 26.02 -15.88
CA ALA A 313 -9.50 25.89 -15.07
C ALA A 313 -9.24 26.03 -13.57
N ALA A 314 -7.98 26.28 -13.16
CA ALA A 314 -7.53 26.33 -11.76
C ALA A 314 -7.98 25.09 -10.95
N GLN A 315 -7.93 23.92 -11.58
CA GLN A 315 -8.21 22.65 -10.90
C GLN A 315 -6.96 22.15 -10.19
N ASP A 316 -7.09 21.87 -8.91
CA ASP A 316 -6.01 21.34 -8.08
C ASP A 316 -5.91 19.82 -8.27
N LEU A 317 -5.17 19.41 -9.30
CA LEU A 317 -4.88 18.02 -9.62
C LEU A 317 -3.60 17.59 -8.89
N HIS A 318 -3.69 16.53 -8.07
CA HIS A 318 -2.55 16.00 -7.32
C HIS A 318 -1.81 14.90 -8.08
N SER A 319 -2.54 13.97 -8.68
CA SER A 319 -1.93 12.92 -9.50
C SER A 319 -2.86 12.40 -10.57
N ILE A 320 -2.26 11.82 -11.60
CA ILE A 320 -2.95 11.05 -12.62
C ILE A 320 -2.08 9.89 -13.09
N MET A 321 -2.67 8.71 -13.25
CA MET A 321 -2.04 7.54 -13.85
C MET A 321 -2.98 6.93 -14.90
N ILE A 322 -2.45 6.61 -16.08
CA ILE A 322 -3.22 6.05 -17.20
C ILE A 322 -2.65 4.69 -17.57
N ILE A 323 -3.50 3.66 -17.48
CA ILE A 323 -3.18 2.31 -17.93
C ILE A 323 -3.86 2.06 -19.27
N LYS A 324 -3.14 1.46 -20.20
CA LYS A 324 -3.63 0.99 -21.51
C LYS A 324 -3.03 -0.38 -21.79
N ASP A 325 -3.90 -1.36 -22.10
CA ASP A 325 -3.50 -2.73 -22.41
C ASP A 325 -2.57 -3.33 -21.34
N GLY A 326 -2.87 -3.06 -20.05
CA GLY A 326 -2.13 -3.57 -18.89
C GLY A 326 -0.87 -2.78 -18.53
N ASN A 327 -0.45 -1.80 -19.32
CA ASN A 327 0.75 -1.01 -19.05
C ASN A 327 0.41 0.43 -18.65
N VAL A 328 1.15 1.00 -17.70
CA VAL A 328 1.12 2.44 -17.42
C VAL A 328 1.77 3.13 -18.62
N ILE A 329 1.00 3.96 -19.33
CA ILE A 329 1.45 4.72 -20.51
C ILE A 329 1.60 6.22 -20.23
N PHE A 330 1.13 6.69 -19.10
CA PHE A 330 1.32 8.07 -18.66
C PHE A 330 1.06 8.16 -17.14
N GLU A 331 1.90 8.88 -16.46
CA GLU A 331 1.75 9.19 -15.03
C GLU A 331 2.31 10.58 -14.73
N LYS A 332 1.72 11.26 -13.73
CA LYS A 332 2.17 12.59 -13.31
C LYS A 332 1.70 12.88 -11.88
N TRP A 333 2.61 13.42 -11.08
CA TRP A 333 2.34 13.98 -9.74
C TRP A 333 2.54 15.48 -9.78
N MET A 334 1.69 16.21 -9.07
CA MET A 334 1.64 17.67 -9.06
C MET A 334 1.07 18.14 -7.72
N SER A 335 1.28 19.42 -7.38
CA SER A 335 0.76 20.02 -6.15
C SER A 335 1.16 19.20 -4.91
N GLU A 336 0.20 18.70 -4.13
CA GLU A 336 0.42 17.87 -2.93
C GLU A 336 0.55 16.37 -3.25
N GLY A 337 0.51 15.98 -4.53
CA GLY A 337 0.63 14.59 -4.96
C GLY A 337 2.07 14.10 -4.97
N GLU A 338 2.31 12.97 -4.33
CA GLU A 338 3.60 12.28 -4.30
C GLU A 338 3.41 10.80 -4.67
N GLU A 339 4.37 10.23 -5.40
CA GLU A 339 4.27 8.84 -5.88
C GLU A 339 4.16 7.84 -4.73
N THR A 340 4.95 8.04 -3.68
CA THR A 340 5.07 7.12 -2.55
C THR A 340 4.09 7.39 -1.41
N LYS A 341 3.41 8.53 -1.43
CA LYS A 341 2.55 8.98 -0.32
C LYS A 341 1.09 8.59 -0.53
N PRO A 342 0.46 7.92 0.46
CA PRO A 342 -0.97 7.66 0.40
C PRO A 342 -1.79 8.95 0.42
N HIS A 343 -2.79 9.02 -0.45
CA HIS A 343 -3.75 10.11 -0.54
C HIS A 343 -5.11 9.68 0.03
N ILE A 344 -5.85 10.62 0.64
CA ILE A 344 -7.22 10.35 1.10
C ILE A 344 -8.14 10.10 -0.11
N LEU A 345 -8.87 9.01 -0.09
CA LEU A 345 -9.71 8.58 -1.22
C LEU A 345 -11.17 9.01 -1.11
N ASN A 346 -11.57 9.57 0.03
CA ASN A 346 -12.96 9.91 0.28
C ASN A 346 -13.89 8.73 -0.07
N SER A 347 -14.92 8.95 -0.90
CA SER A 347 -15.90 7.92 -1.24
C SER A 347 -15.43 6.83 -2.22
N VAL A 348 -14.22 6.90 -2.79
CA VAL A 348 -13.62 5.73 -3.49
C VAL A 348 -13.51 4.54 -2.53
N SER A 349 -13.37 4.80 -1.22
CA SER A 349 -13.42 3.78 -0.14
C SER A 349 -14.61 2.82 -0.27
N LYS A 350 -15.75 3.30 -0.76
CA LYS A 350 -16.99 2.54 -0.92
C LYS A 350 -16.82 1.31 -1.82
N THR A 351 -16.04 1.45 -2.88
CA THR A 351 -15.77 0.33 -3.82
C THR A 351 -14.96 -0.77 -3.14
N PHE A 352 -14.01 -0.42 -2.27
CA PHE A 352 -13.26 -1.38 -1.46
C PHE A 352 -14.17 -2.04 -0.41
N CYS A 353 -15.03 -1.27 0.25
CA CYS A 353 -16.03 -1.82 1.18
C CYS A 353 -16.98 -2.80 0.46
N ALA A 354 -17.50 -2.44 -0.71
CA ALA A 354 -18.33 -3.34 -1.51
C ALA A 354 -17.59 -4.62 -1.93
N THR A 355 -16.29 -4.51 -2.21
CA THR A 355 -15.45 -5.69 -2.51
C THR A 355 -15.34 -6.62 -1.30
N ALA A 356 -15.23 -6.08 -0.07
CA ALA A 356 -15.29 -6.89 1.14
C ALA A 356 -16.63 -7.62 1.30
N VAL A 357 -17.73 -6.95 0.99
CA VAL A 357 -19.07 -7.60 0.93
C VAL A 357 -19.09 -8.72 -0.11
N GLY A 358 -18.49 -8.49 -1.29
CA GLY A 358 -18.38 -9.50 -2.35
C GLY A 358 -17.63 -10.75 -1.91
N PHE A 359 -16.52 -10.58 -1.17
CA PHE A 359 -15.81 -11.72 -0.57
C PHE A 359 -16.68 -12.43 0.49
N ALA A 360 -17.31 -11.70 1.40
CA ALA A 360 -18.17 -12.29 2.43
C ALA A 360 -19.34 -13.09 1.83
N ILE A 361 -19.91 -12.61 0.71
CA ILE A 361 -20.95 -13.35 -0.03
C ILE A 361 -20.35 -14.61 -0.69
N SER A 362 -19.20 -14.52 -1.31
CA SER A 362 -18.56 -15.69 -1.95
C SER A 362 -18.11 -16.75 -0.95
N GLU A 363 -17.85 -16.36 0.30
CA GLU A 363 -17.53 -17.25 1.42
C GLU A 363 -18.79 -17.77 2.16
N GLY A 364 -19.98 -17.36 1.74
CA GLY A 364 -21.26 -17.78 2.35
C GLY A 364 -21.55 -17.14 3.72
N LEU A 365 -20.83 -16.04 4.06
CA LEU A 365 -20.99 -15.32 5.33
C LEU A 365 -22.07 -14.25 5.27
N LEU A 366 -22.39 -13.75 4.07
CA LEU A 366 -23.44 -12.78 3.80
C LEU A 366 -24.24 -13.17 2.55
N SER A 367 -25.45 -12.60 2.46
CA SER A 367 -26.31 -12.67 1.27
C SER A 367 -26.81 -11.25 0.93
N LEU A 368 -27.12 -11.02 -0.34
CA LEU A 368 -27.73 -9.75 -0.78
C LEU A 368 -29.08 -9.47 -0.11
N GLU A 369 -29.78 -10.51 0.32
CA GLU A 369 -31.10 -10.43 0.93
C GLU A 369 -31.08 -10.34 2.46
N ASP A 370 -29.91 -10.46 3.08
CA ASP A 370 -29.77 -10.34 4.53
C ASP A 370 -30.17 -8.96 5.02
N LYS A 371 -31.03 -8.90 6.04
CA LYS A 371 -31.59 -7.66 6.55
C LYS A 371 -30.69 -7.03 7.59
N VAL A 372 -30.53 -5.71 7.54
CA VAL A 372 -29.70 -4.95 8.47
C VAL A 372 -30.13 -5.16 9.93
N VAL A 373 -31.43 -5.22 10.19
CA VAL A 373 -32.00 -5.39 11.54
C VAL A 373 -31.60 -6.72 12.20
N ASP A 374 -31.34 -7.76 11.41
CA ASP A 374 -30.98 -9.08 11.93
C ASP A 374 -29.56 -9.11 12.52
N PHE A 375 -28.70 -8.20 12.08
CA PHE A 375 -27.32 -8.06 12.58
C PHE A 375 -27.22 -7.21 13.84
N PHE A 376 -28.13 -6.27 14.04
CA PHE A 376 -28.09 -5.31 15.16
C PHE A 376 -29.45 -5.22 15.88
N PRO A 377 -29.97 -6.34 16.41
CA PRO A 377 -31.31 -6.37 17.03
C PRO A 377 -31.41 -5.46 18.26
N ASP A 378 -30.31 -5.24 18.97
CA ASP A 378 -30.20 -4.36 20.12
C ASP A 378 -30.24 -2.86 19.78
N LYS A 379 -30.10 -2.51 18.51
CA LYS A 379 -30.13 -1.12 18.00
C LYS A 379 -31.45 -0.77 17.30
N ILE A 380 -32.42 -1.68 17.27
CA ILE A 380 -33.73 -1.44 16.62
C ILE A 380 -34.55 -0.52 17.53
N PRO A 381 -35.01 0.68 17.05
CA PRO A 381 -35.88 1.55 17.82
C PRO A 381 -37.22 0.88 18.13
N GLU A 382 -37.84 1.19 19.28
CA GLU A 382 -39.15 0.67 19.65
C GLU A 382 -40.24 0.95 18.60
N ASN A 383 -40.13 2.10 17.92
CA ASN A 383 -41.05 2.56 16.86
C ASN A 383 -40.52 2.31 15.46
N ALA A 384 -39.67 1.29 15.27
CA ALA A 384 -39.07 0.97 13.98
C ALA A 384 -40.12 0.78 12.88
N SER A 385 -39.96 1.52 11.76
CA SER A 385 -40.86 1.44 10.61
C SER A 385 -40.72 0.09 9.89
N ASP A 386 -41.78 -0.30 9.17
CA ASP A 386 -41.71 -1.51 8.33
C ASP A 386 -40.69 -1.37 7.20
N ASN A 387 -40.42 -0.15 6.72
CA ASN A 387 -39.38 0.13 5.74
C ASN A 387 -37.99 -0.14 6.30
N LEU A 388 -37.67 0.31 7.54
CA LEU A 388 -36.39 -0.01 8.18
C LEU A 388 -36.15 -1.51 8.23
N LYS A 389 -37.17 -2.30 8.60
CA LYS A 389 -37.10 -3.78 8.70
C LYS A 389 -36.90 -4.49 7.35
N LYS A 390 -37.10 -3.79 6.22
CA LYS A 390 -36.90 -4.31 4.87
C LYS A 390 -35.52 -4.01 4.29
N ILE A 391 -34.75 -3.07 4.88
CA ILE A 391 -33.43 -2.73 4.36
C ILE A 391 -32.53 -3.98 4.41
N ASN A 392 -31.98 -4.34 3.25
CA ASN A 392 -31.05 -5.46 3.10
C ASN A 392 -29.71 -5.02 2.50
N VAL A 393 -28.73 -5.93 2.42
CA VAL A 393 -27.38 -5.71 1.87
C VAL A 393 -27.45 -5.10 0.46
N LYS A 394 -28.36 -5.59 -0.40
CA LYS A 394 -28.52 -5.06 -1.76
C LYS A 394 -28.95 -3.60 -1.76
N HIS A 395 -29.89 -3.22 -0.89
CA HIS A 395 -30.34 -1.83 -0.77
C HIS A 395 -29.20 -0.88 -0.33
N LEU A 396 -28.33 -1.34 0.58
CA LEU A 396 -27.15 -0.59 1.00
C LEU A 396 -26.15 -0.44 -0.16
N LEU A 397 -25.85 -1.52 -0.89
CA LEU A 397 -24.93 -1.54 -2.02
C LEU A 397 -25.39 -0.62 -3.16
N THR A 398 -26.69 -0.54 -3.41
CA THR A 398 -27.28 0.21 -4.53
C THR A 398 -27.74 1.62 -4.18
N MET A 399 -27.46 2.10 -2.95
CA MET A 399 -27.89 3.43 -2.49
C MET A 399 -29.42 3.60 -2.56
N SER A 400 -30.18 2.55 -2.23
CA SER A 400 -31.64 2.55 -2.32
C SER A 400 -32.31 2.16 -0.99
N CYS A 401 -31.75 2.62 0.13
CA CYS A 401 -32.26 2.33 1.48
C CYS A 401 -33.65 2.92 1.76
N GLY A 402 -34.09 3.91 0.99
CA GLY A 402 -35.38 4.59 1.19
C GLY A 402 -35.31 5.89 1.98
N HIS A 403 -34.13 6.41 2.27
CA HIS A 403 -33.96 7.73 2.89
C HIS A 403 -34.09 8.87 1.86
N ASP A 404 -34.57 10.03 2.29
CA ASP A 404 -34.63 11.25 1.47
C ASP A 404 -33.29 11.95 1.31
N ALA A 405 -32.36 11.79 2.26
CA ALA A 405 -31.05 12.42 2.26
C ALA A 405 -30.00 11.51 2.93
N ASP A 406 -28.70 11.75 2.66
CA ASP A 406 -27.59 11.07 3.36
C ASP A 406 -27.58 11.48 4.84
N PRO A 407 -27.76 10.55 5.79
CA PRO A 407 -27.79 10.86 7.22
C PRO A 407 -26.42 11.28 7.79
N LEU A 408 -25.32 10.99 7.10
CA LEU A 408 -23.95 11.19 7.58
C LEU A 408 -23.69 12.61 8.11
N TYR A 409 -24.15 13.64 7.37
CA TYR A 409 -23.87 15.03 7.74
C TYR A 409 -24.54 15.42 9.05
N LYS A 410 -25.82 15.05 9.22
CA LYS A 410 -26.56 15.30 10.46
C LYS A 410 -25.98 14.55 11.66
N MET A 411 -25.54 13.30 11.43
CA MET A 411 -24.85 12.52 12.46
C MET A 411 -23.57 13.22 12.94
N ARG A 412 -22.75 13.71 12.02
CA ARG A 412 -21.52 14.45 12.36
C ARG A 412 -21.81 15.75 13.11
N GLU A 413 -22.83 16.50 12.67
CA GLU A 413 -23.24 17.75 13.35
C GLU A 413 -23.76 17.51 14.76
N SER A 414 -24.45 16.39 15.00
CA SER A 414 -24.94 16.02 16.34
C SER A 414 -23.86 15.52 17.29
N GLY A 415 -22.68 15.16 16.79
CA GLY A 415 -21.61 14.57 17.57
C GLY A 415 -21.91 13.14 18.02
N GLU A 416 -22.83 12.45 17.34
CA GLU A 416 -23.23 11.08 17.69
C GLU A 416 -22.08 10.09 17.56
N THR A 417 -21.92 9.25 18.54
CA THR A 417 -20.85 8.24 18.63
C THR A 417 -21.33 6.83 18.28
N ASP A 418 -22.60 6.51 18.50
CA ASP A 418 -23.24 5.25 18.07
C ASP A 418 -23.76 5.37 16.64
N TRP A 419 -22.88 5.19 15.64
CA TRP A 419 -23.24 5.37 14.24
C TRP A 419 -24.25 4.33 13.73
N ILE A 420 -24.23 3.11 14.29
CA ILE A 420 -25.21 2.06 13.97
C ILE A 420 -26.59 2.46 14.49
N GLY A 421 -26.68 2.81 15.77
CA GLY A 421 -27.93 3.24 16.41
C GLY A 421 -28.50 4.48 15.73
N TYR A 422 -27.63 5.43 15.33
CA TYR A 422 -28.07 6.61 14.58
C TYR A 422 -28.67 6.23 13.23
N PHE A 423 -28.02 5.39 12.42
CA PHE A 423 -28.58 4.91 11.16
C PHE A 423 -29.95 4.27 11.35
N MET A 424 -30.10 3.42 12.38
CA MET A 424 -31.34 2.70 12.70
C MET A 424 -32.46 3.65 13.16
N SER A 425 -32.12 4.82 13.72
CA SER A 425 -33.08 5.82 14.22
C SER A 425 -33.60 6.78 13.15
N VAL A 426 -32.90 6.87 12.00
CA VAL A 426 -33.27 7.79 10.92
C VAL A 426 -34.56 7.29 10.24
N PRO A 427 -35.56 8.17 9.99
CA PRO A 427 -36.76 7.78 9.24
C PRO A 427 -36.43 7.23 7.85
N VAL A 428 -37.13 6.16 7.47
CA VAL A 428 -37.04 5.58 6.12
C VAL A 428 -38.35 5.87 5.39
N GLU A 429 -38.33 6.99 4.64
CA GLU A 429 -39.53 7.60 4.08
C GLU A 429 -40.13 6.80 2.91
N HIS A 430 -39.25 6.11 2.16
CA HIS A 430 -39.64 5.35 0.98
C HIS A 430 -39.42 3.86 1.18
N GLU A 431 -40.16 3.05 0.43
CA GLU A 431 -39.89 1.61 0.42
C GLU A 431 -38.48 1.34 -0.14
N PRO A 432 -37.65 0.56 0.58
CA PRO A 432 -36.31 0.20 0.12
C PRO A 432 -36.32 -0.43 -1.29
N GLY A 433 -35.37 -0.02 -2.12
CA GLY A 433 -35.27 -0.42 -3.52
C GLY A 433 -36.01 0.48 -4.51
N THR A 434 -36.83 1.44 -4.06
CA THR A 434 -37.68 2.26 -4.95
C THR A 434 -37.10 3.62 -5.33
N VAL A 435 -36.22 4.19 -4.49
CA VAL A 435 -35.60 5.49 -4.72
C VAL A 435 -34.08 5.41 -4.56
N PHE A 436 -33.37 6.15 -5.39
CA PHE A 436 -31.92 6.33 -5.24
C PHE A 436 -31.64 7.52 -4.34
N CYS A 437 -30.90 7.30 -3.28
CA CYS A 437 -30.36 8.35 -2.42
C CYS A 437 -28.94 7.97 -2.00
N TYR A 438 -27.94 8.76 -2.46
CA TYR A 438 -26.55 8.51 -2.09
C TYR A 438 -26.40 8.60 -0.57
N ASN A 439 -25.94 7.52 0.06
CA ASN A 439 -25.98 7.33 1.50
C ASN A 439 -24.66 6.74 2.02
N SER A 440 -23.81 7.60 2.54
CA SER A 440 -22.49 7.20 3.03
C SER A 440 -22.57 6.41 4.34
N LEU A 441 -23.56 6.74 5.20
CA LEU A 441 -23.78 5.98 6.44
C LEU A 441 -24.32 4.58 6.15
N GLY A 442 -25.07 4.40 5.06
CA GLY A 442 -25.46 3.08 4.57
C GLY A 442 -24.26 2.21 4.19
N THR A 443 -23.18 2.80 3.64
CA THR A 443 -21.95 2.05 3.39
C THR A 443 -21.21 1.68 4.68
N TYR A 444 -21.25 2.55 5.70
CA TYR A 444 -20.74 2.20 7.02
C TYR A 444 -21.47 0.97 7.61
N MET A 445 -22.80 0.85 7.40
CA MET A 445 -23.55 -0.35 7.80
C MET A 445 -23.01 -1.61 7.11
N LEU A 446 -22.64 -1.56 5.82
CA LEU A 446 -21.97 -2.69 5.15
C LEU A 446 -20.65 -3.06 5.83
N SER A 447 -19.84 -2.08 6.20
CA SER A 447 -18.60 -2.30 6.96
C SER A 447 -18.86 -2.97 8.30
N ALA A 448 -19.85 -2.47 9.04
CA ALA A 448 -20.26 -3.04 10.32
C ALA A 448 -20.78 -4.48 10.19
N MET A 449 -21.56 -4.77 9.15
CA MET A 449 -22.06 -6.13 8.89
C MET A 449 -20.92 -7.09 8.54
N VAL A 450 -19.96 -6.69 7.68
CA VAL A 450 -18.78 -7.52 7.38
C VAL A 450 -17.99 -7.78 8.65
N GLN A 451 -17.71 -6.76 9.47
CA GLN A 451 -16.99 -6.96 10.74
C GLN A 451 -17.76 -7.87 11.69
N LYS A 452 -19.09 -7.80 11.72
CA LYS A 452 -19.93 -8.66 12.56
C LYS A 452 -19.82 -10.14 12.20
N VAL A 453 -19.84 -10.47 10.90
CA VAL A 453 -19.82 -11.87 10.43
C VAL A 453 -18.41 -12.46 10.37
N THR A 454 -17.38 -11.62 10.18
CA THR A 454 -16.00 -12.09 10.04
C THR A 454 -15.18 -11.98 11.32
N GLY A 455 -15.62 -11.16 12.29
CA GLY A 455 -14.86 -10.80 13.48
C GLY A 455 -13.66 -9.89 13.19
N GLN A 456 -13.50 -9.39 11.95
CA GLN A 456 -12.36 -8.61 11.49
C GLN A 456 -12.82 -7.25 10.95
N LYS A 457 -12.02 -6.19 11.18
CA LYS A 457 -12.21 -4.92 10.46
C LYS A 457 -12.09 -5.14 8.96
N ILE A 458 -12.79 -4.35 8.14
CA ILE A 458 -12.73 -4.57 6.68
C ILE A 458 -11.33 -4.39 6.11
N ALA A 459 -10.48 -3.53 6.68
CA ALA A 459 -9.09 -3.40 6.27
C ALA A 459 -8.32 -4.71 6.49
N ASP A 460 -8.45 -5.32 7.67
CA ASP A 460 -7.80 -6.58 8.02
C ASP A 460 -8.36 -7.76 7.20
N TYR A 461 -9.68 -7.77 6.97
CA TYR A 461 -10.36 -8.79 6.17
C TYR A 461 -9.94 -8.74 4.69
N LEU A 462 -9.79 -7.52 4.14
CA LEU A 462 -9.33 -7.32 2.76
C LEU A 462 -7.83 -7.56 2.59
N TYR A 463 -7.03 -7.41 3.65
CA TYR A 463 -5.58 -7.47 3.51
C TYR A 463 -5.08 -8.76 2.84
N PRO A 464 -5.37 -9.97 3.33
CA PRO A 464 -4.93 -11.21 2.69
C PRO A 464 -5.65 -11.52 1.37
N ARG A 465 -6.84 -10.97 1.15
CA ARG A 465 -7.72 -11.29 0.01
C ARG A 465 -7.50 -10.36 -1.20
N LEU A 466 -7.24 -9.10 -0.93
CA LEU A 466 -7.15 -8.05 -1.96
C LEU A 466 -5.83 -7.29 -1.92
N PHE A 467 -5.52 -6.66 -0.78
CA PHE A 467 -4.40 -5.72 -0.71
C PHE A 467 -3.06 -6.41 -0.93
N ARG A 468 -2.79 -7.48 -0.18
CA ARG A 468 -1.54 -8.23 -0.32
C ARG A 468 -1.33 -8.83 -1.72
N PRO A 469 -2.30 -9.52 -2.37
CA PRO A 469 -2.13 -9.99 -3.74
C PRO A 469 -1.83 -8.91 -4.77
N LEU A 470 -2.30 -7.66 -4.53
CA LEU A 470 -2.02 -6.52 -5.37
C LEU A 470 -0.73 -5.78 -4.97
N GLY A 471 -0.04 -6.21 -3.92
CA GLY A 471 1.11 -5.52 -3.33
C GLY A 471 0.76 -4.13 -2.81
N ILE A 472 -0.43 -3.98 -2.24
CA ILE A 472 -0.90 -2.75 -1.61
C ILE A 472 -0.59 -2.83 -0.12
N ASN A 473 0.32 -1.97 0.34
CA ASN A 473 0.77 -1.89 1.72
C ASN A 473 0.50 -0.49 2.28
N ASN A 474 0.77 -0.27 3.56
CA ASN A 474 0.55 1.02 4.25
C ASN A 474 -0.90 1.50 4.18
N ILE A 475 -1.84 0.58 4.46
CA ILE A 475 -3.27 0.87 4.41
C ILE A 475 -3.68 1.58 5.70
N SER A 476 -4.27 2.76 5.56
CA SER A 476 -4.92 3.46 6.66
C SER A 476 -6.39 3.69 6.32
N TRP A 477 -7.27 3.34 7.25
CA TRP A 477 -8.71 3.53 7.10
C TRP A 477 -9.32 4.09 8.40
N LEU A 478 -9.96 5.24 8.31
CA LEU A 478 -10.60 5.88 9.46
C LEU A 478 -11.65 4.96 10.09
N GLU A 479 -11.80 5.05 11.40
CA GLU A 479 -12.71 4.24 12.20
C GLU A 479 -13.78 5.07 12.91
N SER A 480 -14.90 4.42 13.21
CA SER A 480 -15.89 4.94 14.15
C SER A 480 -15.36 4.87 15.59
N PRO A 481 -16.01 5.55 16.55
CA PRO A 481 -15.69 5.39 17.96
C PRO A 481 -15.72 3.95 18.48
N ASP A 482 -16.54 3.08 17.83
CA ASP A 482 -16.65 1.65 18.16
C ASP A 482 -15.56 0.78 17.49
N GLY A 483 -14.57 1.38 16.82
CA GLY A 483 -13.48 0.65 16.18
C GLY A 483 -13.88 -0.10 14.90
N ILE A 484 -14.91 0.39 14.20
CA ILE A 484 -15.34 -0.14 12.90
C ILE A 484 -14.82 0.79 11.81
N ASN A 485 -14.14 0.26 10.76
CA ASN A 485 -13.73 1.09 9.66
C ASN A 485 -14.92 1.83 9.01
N ALA A 486 -14.75 3.10 8.68
CA ALA A 486 -15.83 3.96 8.16
C ALA A 486 -16.48 3.42 6.86
N GLY A 487 -15.81 2.54 6.12
CA GLY A 487 -16.29 1.88 4.92
C GLY A 487 -16.58 2.84 3.77
N GLY A 488 -17.41 3.84 4.00
CA GLY A 488 -17.86 4.82 3.00
C GLY A 488 -16.88 5.95 2.70
N TRP A 489 -15.83 6.14 3.50
CA TRP A 489 -14.80 7.18 3.38
C TRP A 489 -13.58 6.82 4.23
N GLY A 490 -12.52 7.63 4.12
CA GLY A 490 -11.38 7.59 5.04
C GLY A 490 -10.33 6.53 4.76
N LEU A 491 -10.36 5.86 3.62
CA LEU A 491 -9.27 5.02 3.13
C LEU A 491 -8.18 5.91 2.52
N TYR A 492 -6.92 5.60 2.81
CA TYR A 492 -5.73 6.23 2.23
C TYR A 492 -4.93 5.21 1.46
N LEU A 493 -4.66 5.45 0.17
CA LEU A 493 -3.83 4.61 -0.70
C LEU A 493 -3.04 5.49 -1.69
N LYS A 494 -1.99 4.93 -2.29
CA LYS A 494 -1.21 5.58 -3.35
C LYS A 494 -1.98 5.58 -4.68
N THR A 495 -1.63 6.49 -5.58
CA THR A 495 -2.25 6.57 -6.92
C THR A 495 -2.10 5.26 -7.71
N GLU A 496 -0.95 4.62 -7.61
CA GLU A 496 -0.74 3.31 -8.26
C GLU A 496 -1.67 2.22 -7.70
N ASP A 497 -2.00 2.27 -6.40
CA ASP A 497 -2.93 1.31 -5.79
C ASP A 497 -4.36 1.48 -6.32
N LEU A 498 -4.77 2.74 -6.60
CA LEU A 498 -6.03 3.01 -7.28
C LEU A 498 -6.00 2.43 -8.70
N ALA A 499 -4.89 2.61 -9.41
CA ALA A 499 -4.70 2.09 -10.77
C ALA A 499 -4.71 0.55 -10.80
N LYS A 500 -4.07 -0.12 -9.82
CA LYS A 500 -4.12 -1.58 -9.64
C LYS A 500 -5.54 -2.08 -9.42
N MET A 501 -6.31 -1.41 -8.56
CA MET A 501 -7.72 -1.76 -8.34
C MET A 501 -8.55 -1.60 -9.62
N GLY A 502 -8.33 -0.51 -10.36
CA GLY A 502 -8.97 -0.28 -11.66
C GLY A 502 -8.63 -1.36 -12.68
N LEU A 503 -7.34 -1.76 -12.77
CA LEU A 503 -6.89 -2.82 -13.66
C LEU A 503 -7.50 -4.18 -13.28
N LEU A 504 -7.57 -4.48 -11.98
CA LEU A 504 -8.22 -5.69 -11.47
C LEU A 504 -9.70 -5.75 -11.90
N PHE A 505 -10.42 -4.62 -11.81
CA PHE A 505 -11.81 -4.54 -12.28
C PHE A 505 -11.90 -4.67 -13.81
N LEU A 506 -11.01 -4.05 -14.55
CA LEU A 506 -10.95 -4.17 -16.02
C LEU A 506 -10.72 -5.62 -16.47
N GLN A 507 -9.92 -6.36 -15.72
CA GLN A 507 -9.60 -7.78 -15.97
C GLN A 507 -10.60 -8.76 -15.32
N ASN A 508 -11.79 -8.30 -14.92
CA ASN A 508 -12.81 -9.12 -14.26
C ASN A 508 -12.29 -9.90 -13.04
N GLY A 509 -11.41 -9.28 -12.26
CA GLY A 509 -10.88 -9.84 -11.02
C GLY A 509 -9.67 -10.75 -11.18
N LEU A 510 -9.14 -10.87 -12.39
CA LEU A 510 -7.92 -11.66 -12.67
C LEU A 510 -6.68 -10.79 -12.42
N TRP A 511 -5.73 -11.31 -11.64
CA TRP A 511 -4.45 -10.66 -11.35
C TRP A 511 -3.33 -11.69 -11.41
N ASN A 512 -2.33 -11.47 -12.26
CA ASN A 512 -1.20 -12.39 -12.45
C ASN A 512 -1.62 -13.87 -12.61
N GLY A 513 -2.66 -14.11 -13.41
CA GLY A 513 -3.20 -15.46 -13.67
C GLY A 513 -4.07 -16.03 -12.55
N ARG A 514 -4.25 -15.34 -11.42
CA ARG A 514 -5.07 -15.76 -10.28
C ARG A 514 -6.36 -14.96 -10.21
N GLN A 515 -7.50 -15.63 -9.98
CA GLN A 515 -8.78 -14.96 -9.72
C GLN A 515 -8.77 -14.41 -8.28
N ILE A 516 -8.69 -13.10 -8.12
CA ILE A 516 -8.70 -12.42 -6.83
C ILE A 516 -10.15 -12.10 -6.43
N ILE A 517 -10.87 -11.33 -7.24
CA ILE A 517 -12.29 -11.04 -7.01
C ILE A 517 -13.13 -11.93 -7.92
N PRO A 518 -14.20 -12.57 -7.45
CA PRO A 518 -15.09 -13.35 -8.32
C PRO A 518 -15.57 -12.51 -9.52
N ALA A 519 -15.39 -13.01 -10.73
CA ALA A 519 -15.77 -12.30 -11.96
C ALA A 519 -17.25 -11.92 -11.99
N GLU A 520 -18.12 -12.78 -11.42
CA GLU A 520 -19.56 -12.51 -11.28
C GLU A 520 -19.81 -11.26 -10.44
N TRP A 521 -19.08 -11.12 -9.32
CA TRP A 521 -19.20 -9.94 -8.46
C TRP A 521 -18.89 -8.66 -9.24
N ILE A 522 -17.80 -8.63 -10.00
CA ILE A 522 -17.41 -7.44 -10.79
C ILE A 522 -18.45 -7.11 -11.84
N ARG A 523 -18.96 -8.12 -12.56
CA ARG A 523 -20.05 -7.92 -13.54
C ARG A 523 -21.28 -7.29 -12.91
N GLU A 524 -21.70 -7.80 -11.75
CA GLU A 524 -22.85 -7.27 -11.03
C GLU A 524 -22.57 -5.87 -10.44
N ALA A 525 -21.40 -5.66 -9.85
CA ALA A 525 -21.05 -4.38 -9.23
C ALA A 525 -20.93 -3.24 -10.24
N SER A 526 -20.42 -3.52 -11.44
CA SER A 526 -20.16 -2.50 -12.46
C SER A 526 -21.35 -2.21 -13.38
N LYS A 527 -22.41 -3.00 -13.39
CA LYS A 527 -23.63 -2.69 -14.16
C LYS A 527 -24.56 -1.74 -13.43
N ALA A 528 -25.43 -1.05 -14.18
CA ALA A 528 -26.48 -0.22 -13.58
C ALA A 528 -27.52 -1.14 -12.89
N GLN A 529 -27.51 -1.19 -11.56
CA GLN A 529 -28.50 -1.88 -10.74
C GLN A 529 -29.74 -1.00 -10.55
N VAL A 530 -29.53 0.31 -10.42
CA VAL A 530 -30.57 1.32 -10.24
C VAL A 530 -30.31 2.54 -11.11
N ALA A 531 -31.35 3.29 -11.42
CA ALA A 531 -31.20 4.61 -12.03
C ALA A 531 -30.68 5.59 -10.97
N SER A 532 -29.55 6.25 -11.22
CA SER A 532 -28.95 7.23 -10.31
C SER A 532 -29.60 8.62 -10.41
N VAL A 533 -30.91 8.66 -10.24
CA VAL A 533 -31.69 9.91 -10.25
C VAL A 533 -32.09 10.22 -8.82
N PRO A 534 -31.81 11.43 -8.32
CA PRO A 534 -32.14 11.79 -6.95
C PRO A 534 -33.61 11.56 -6.58
N ALA A 535 -33.87 11.26 -5.30
CA ALA A 535 -35.22 11.15 -4.76
C ALA A 535 -36.09 12.35 -5.13
N GLY A 536 -37.36 12.12 -5.37
CA GLY A 536 -38.32 13.17 -5.78
C GLY A 536 -38.37 13.47 -7.29
N ILE A 537 -37.42 12.96 -8.08
CA ILE A 537 -37.53 13.06 -9.55
C ILE A 537 -38.33 11.89 -10.10
N ASN A 538 -39.50 12.21 -10.70
CA ASN A 538 -40.34 11.19 -11.33
C ASN A 538 -39.58 10.45 -12.43
N SER A 539 -39.53 9.11 -12.32
CA SER A 539 -38.87 8.24 -13.30
C SER A 539 -39.33 8.44 -14.75
N LYS A 540 -40.55 8.90 -14.97
CA LYS A 540 -41.09 9.29 -16.30
C LYS A 540 -40.35 10.49 -16.89
N LEU A 541 -39.72 11.34 -16.06
CA LEU A 541 -38.91 12.48 -16.49
C LEU A 541 -37.46 12.09 -16.85
N LEU A 542 -37.03 10.88 -16.50
CA LEU A 542 -35.66 10.41 -16.72
C LEU A 542 -35.18 10.53 -18.18
N PRO A 543 -35.97 10.17 -19.22
CA PRO A 543 -35.56 10.37 -20.61
C PRO A 543 -35.33 11.82 -20.98
N LYS A 544 -36.17 12.73 -20.45
CA LYS A 544 -36.05 14.19 -20.65
C LYS A 544 -34.83 14.72 -19.89
N LEU A 545 -34.63 14.29 -18.65
CA LEU A 545 -33.48 14.64 -17.83
C LEU A 545 -32.16 14.19 -18.50
N LYS A 546 -32.07 12.95 -18.98
CA LYS A 546 -30.91 12.44 -19.73
C LYS A 546 -30.64 13.27 -21.00
N LYS A 547 -31.66 13.76 -21.68
CA LYS A 547 -31.47 14.63 -22.84
C LYS A 547 -30.90 16.00 -22.48
N VAL A 548 -31.36 16.59 -21.36
CA VAL A 548 -30.90 17.91 -20.87
C VAL A 548 -29.52 17.80 -20.22
N MET A 549 -29.29 16.74 -19.46
CA MET A 549 -28.02 16.46 -18.74
C MET A 549 -27.16 15.46 -19.48
N LYS A 550 -27.21 15.42 -20.82
CA LYS A 550 -26.50 14.42 -21.64
C LYS A 550 -24.99 14.30 -21.34
N ASP A 551 -24.42 15.40 -20.86
CA ASP A 551 -23.00 15.51 -20.53
C ASP A 551 -22.70 15.22 -19.05
N SER A 552 -23.70 14.78 -18.26
CA SER A 552 -23.53 14.40 -16.86
C SER A 552 -23.21 12.92 -16.70
N ASP A 553 -22.14 12.62 -15.94
CA ASP A 553 -21.77 11.27 -15.53
C ASP A 553 -22.43 10.84 -14.21
N TRP A 554 -23.37 11.64 -13.67
CA TRP A 554 -24.09 11.36 -12.43
C TRP A 554 -25.46 10.71 -12.64
N ILE A 555 -25.93 10.61 -13.88
CA ILE A 555 -27.26 10.08 -14.21
C ILE A 555 -27.21 8.84 -15.12
N GLN A 556 -26.04 8.21 -15.24
CA GLN A 556 -25.85 7.06 -16.13
C GLN A 556 -26.23 5.71 -15.45
N GLY A 557 -26.55 5.74 -14.15
CA GLY A 557 -26.88 4.58 -13.33
C GLY A 557 -25.85 4.33 -12.23
N TYR A 558 -26.25 3.51 -11.24
CA TYR A 558 -25.42 3.14 -10.11
C TYR A 558 -25.42 1.62 -9.93
N GLY A 559 -24.24 1.04 -9.69
CA GLY A 559 -24.07 -0.38 -9.43
C GLY A 559 -23.92 -0.67 -7.93
N TYR A 560 -23.06 -1.61 -7.56
CA TYR A 560 -22.70 -1.86 -6.17
C TYR A 560 -21.53 -0.92 -5.78
N GLN A 561 -21.88 0.25 -5.23
CA GLN A 561 -20.95 1.30 -4.79
C GLN A 561 -20.05 1.84 -5.92
N MET A 562 -20.57 1.84 -7.16
CA MET A 562 -19.89 2.35 -8.35
C MET A 562 -20.86 3.11 -9.25
N TRP A 563 -20.39 4.22 -9.84
CA TRP A 563 -21.15 5.01 -10.81
C TRP A 563 -20.94 4.51 -12.24
N ARG A 564 -22.00 4.41 -13.01
CA ARG A 564 -21.89 4.31 -14.47
C ARG A 564 -21.55 5.68 -15.05
N CYS A 565 -20.79 5.67 -16.15
CA CYS A 565 -20.39 6.86 -16.87
C CYS A 565 -20.86 6.81 -18.32
N ARG A 566 -20.70 7.93 -19.02
CA ARG A 566 -20.73 7.96 -20.49
C ARG A 566 -19.67 7.03 -21.06
N TYR A 567 -19.73 6.75 -22.35
CA TYR A 567 -18.72 5.94 -23.08
C TYR A 567 -18.54 4.53 -22.53
N ASN A 568 -19.62 3.92 -22.06
CA ASN A 568 -19.63 2.59 -21.44
C ASN A 568 -18.64 2.41 -20.27
N ALA A 569 -18.12 3.51 -19.73
CA ALA A 569 -17.22 3.49 -18.59
C ALA A 569 -17.98 3.36 -17.26
N TYR A 570 -17.25 2.99 -16.20
CA TYR A 570 -17.73 3.03 -14.81
C TYR A 570 -16.60 3.49 -13.90
N ARG A 571 -16.95 3.98 -12.74
CA ARG A 571 -15.95 4.54 -11.84
C ARG A 571 -16.26 4.33 -10.36
N ALA A 572 -15.22 4.17 -9.55
CA ALA A 572 -15.20 4.55 -8.16
C ALA A 572 -15.00 6.08 -8.08
N ASP A 573 -15.68 6.73 -7.15
CA ASP A 573 -15.80 8.18 -7.10
C ASP A 573 -15.66 8.70 -5.67
N GLY A 574 -14.84 9.69 -5.45
CA GLY A 574 -14.63 10.31 -4.15
C GLY A 574 -14.69 11.83 -4.22
N ALA A 575 -15.25 12.45 -3.18
CA ALA A 575 -15.31 13.90 -3.06
C ALA A 575 -13.97 14.55 -3.39
N ASN A 576 -14.02 15.75 -3.95
CA ASN A 576 -12.89 16.53 -4.43
C ASN A 576 -12.12 15.89 -5.60
N GLY A 577 -12.72 14.92 -6.33
CA GLY A 577 -12.19 14.41 -7.60
C GLY A 577 -11.19 13.25 -7.44
N GLN A 578 -11.43 12.34 -6.50
CA GLN A 578 -10.74 11.06 -6.43
C GLN A 578 -11.43 10.08 -7.36
N TYR A 579 -10.71 9.47 -8.31
CA TYR A 579 -11.33 8.56 -9.28
C TYR A 579 -10.51 7.31 -9.55
N ILE A 580 -11.22 6.19 -9.72
CA ILE A 580 -10.78 5.03 -10.48
C ILE A 580 -11.77 4.87 -11.64
N ILE A 581 -11.38 5.25 -12.84
CA ILE A 581 -12.24 5.18 -14.03
C ILE A 581 -11.81 3.99 -14.86
N VAL A 582 -12.72 3.05 -15.07
CA VAL A 582 -12.50 1.87 -15.92
C VAL A 582 -13.23 2.06 -17.24
N ILE A 583 -12.53 1.89 -18.36
CA ILE A 583 -13.03 2.12 -19.74
C ILE A 583 -12.86 0.82 -20.53
N PRO A 584 -13.82 -0.13 -20.42
CA PRO A 584 -13.68 -1.46 -21.04
C PRO A 584 -13.49 -1.41 -22.56
N ASP A 585 -14.23 -0.55 -23.25
CA ASP A 585 -14.16 -0.41 -24.73
C ASP A 585 -12.78 0.08 -25.22
N LYS A 586 -11.97 0.59 -24.30
CA LYS A 586 -10.62 1.05 -24.56
C LYS A 586 -9.55 0.17 -23.93
N ASN A 587 -9.92 -0.87 -23.19
CA ASN A 587 -9.00 -1.66 -22.37
C ASN A 587 -8.06 -0.74 -21.57
N ALA A 588 -8.64 0.23 -20.83
CA ALA A 588 -7.92 1.29 -20.17
C ALA A 588 -8.47 1.63 -18.79
N VAL A 589 -7.60 2.19 -17.93
CA VAL A 589 -7.92 2.72 -16.60
C VAL A 589 -7.32 4.11 -16.47
N ILE A 590 -8.04 5.01 -15.81
CA ILE A 590 -7.51 6.32 -15.38
C ILE A 590 -7.72 6.43 -13.86
N ALA A 591 -6.63 6.53 -13.11
CA ALA A 591 -6.63 6.83 -11.68
C ALA A 591 -6.27 8.30 -11.47
N VAL A 592 -7.02 9.00 -10.59
CA VAL A 592 -6.82 10.43 -10.33
C VAL A 592 -6.97 10.70 -8.84
N THR A 593 -6.09 11.53 -8.29
CA THR A 593 -6.25 12.19 -6.99
C THR A 593 -6.21 13.71 -7.17
N SER A 594 -7.02 14.44 -6.42
CA SER A 594 -7.14 15.90 -6.58
C SER A 594 -7.87 16.55 -5.41
N HIS A 595 -7.93 17.91 -5.42
CA HIS A 595 -8.80 18.70 -4.56
C HIS A 595 -9.62 19.70 -5.41
N VAL A 596 -10.59 19.19 -6.18
CA VAL A 596 -11.43 20.02 -7.06
C VAL A 596 -12.86 20.11 -6.56
N SER A 597 -13.48 21.28 -6.71
CA SER A 597 -14.89 21.50 -6.38
C SER A 597 -15.84 21.10 -7.51
N ASP A 598 -15.49 21.38 -8.78
CA ASP A 598 -16.30 20.99 -9.94
C ASP A 598 -15.81 19.66 -10.52
N MET A 599 -16.27 18.58 -9.92
CA MET A 599 -15.92 17.21 -10.27
C MET A 599 -16.39 16.82 -11.68
N GLN A 600 -17.54 17.36 -12.16
CA GLN A 600 -18.02 17.07 -13.52
C GLN A 600 -17.15 17.76 -14.57
N ALA A 601 -16.71 19.00 -14.32
CA ALA A 601 -15.77 19.69 -15.20
C ALA A 601 -14.44 18.90 -15.31
N GLN A 602 -13.94 18.35 -14.22
CA GLN A 602 -12.74 17.50 -14.23
C GLN A 602 -12.94 16.26 -15.12
N ILE A 603 -14.04 15.51 -14.94
CA ILE A 603 -14.36 14.35 -15.75
C ILE A 603 -14.51 14.74 -17.23
N ASN A 604 -15.12 15.89 -17.51
CA ASN A 604 -15.27 16.39 -18.88
C ASN A 604 -13.92 16.67 -19.56
N LEU A 605 -12.92 17.15 -18.83
CA LEU A 605 -11.57 17.33 -19.35
C LEU A 605 -10.88 15.98 -19.68
N LEU A 606 -11.08 14.94 -18.84
CA LEU A 606 -10.61 13.58 -19.12
C LEU A 606 -11.24 13.05 -20.42
N TRP A 607 -12.56 13.18 -20.57
CA TRP A 607 -13.26 12.73 -21.78
C TRP A 607 -12.87 13.53 -23.03
N LYS A 608 -12.65 14.82 -22.90
CA LYS A 608 -12.30 15.71 -24.01
C LYS A 608 -10.92 15.39 -24.57
N HIS A 609 -9.94 15.18 -23.71
CA HIS A 609 -8.53 15.10 -24.12
C HIS A 609 -7.99 13.68 -24.17
N LEU A 610 -8.23 12.88 -23.10
CA LEU A 610 -7.55 11.59 -22.91
C LEU A 610 -8.30 10.44 -23.59
N LEU A 611 -9.63 10.40 -23.49
CA LEU A 611 -10.42 9.32 -24.11
C LEU A 611 -10.18 9.14 -25.63
N PRO A 612 -10.06 10.21 -26.45
CA PRO A 612 -9.74 10.04 -27.88
C PRO A 612 -8.31 9.55 -28.13
N ALA A 613 -7.42 9.64 -27.14
CA ALA A 613 -6.02 9.22 -27.27
C ALA A 613 -5.79 7.77 -26.81
N LEU A 614 -6.73 7.21 -26.06
CA LEU A 614 -6.83 5.79 -25.75
C LEU A 614 -7.38 5.04 -26.99
#